data_88b235efaec989f699594fe74938beaa
#
_entry.id   88b235efaec989f699594fe74938beaa
#
_cell.length_a   1.000
_cell.length_b   1.000
_cell.length_c   1.000
_cell.angle_alpha   90.00
_cell.angle_beta   90.00
_cell.angle_gamma   90.00
#
_symmetry.space_group_name_H-M   'P 1'
#
loop_
_entity.id
_entity.type
_entity.pdbx_description
1 polymer ?
#
loop_
_entity_poly.entity_id
_entity_poly.type
_entity_poly.pdbx_seq_one_letter_code
_entity_poly.pdbx_strand_id
1 'polypeptide(L)'
;NLSGFEQLLDGFFHIRRAGSSVRTEMLAGLTTFIVMSYIIFVNPLTLALFGDDGPLLGADGSPLGLPISATTTSTCLVAGVMTIIMGLVSNKAYAIAPGLGLNAIVAFTLVLGEGLTMPQAMGVIVAEGILITILVLLGVRRYVMELVPLEIKKGISVGIGLFILFIGLVNGGLVQVGQGTPLSLGELRGAPVL
;
A
#
# COMPACT_ATOMS: atom_id res chain seq x y z
N ASN A 1 24.44 32.38 -0.24
CA ASN A 1 25.19 31.49 0.67
C ASN A 1 24.24 30.44 1.21
N LEU A 2 24.48 29.19 0.82
CA LEU A 2 23.76 28.04 1.38
C LEU A 2 24.21 27.82 2.82
N SER A 3 23.30 27.37 3.67
CA SER A 3 23.67 26.81 4.96
C SER A 3 24.56 25.58 4.77
N GLY A 4 25.45 25.29 5.71
CA GLY A 4 26.32 24.09 5.60
C GLY A 4 25.54 22.78 5.42
N PHE A 5 24.31 22.72 5.94
CA PHE A 5 23.40 21.59 5.78
C PHE A 5 22.90 21.44 4.33
N GLU A 6 22.53 22.55 3.68
CA GLU A 6 22.12 22.53 2.27
C GLU A 6 23.25 22.11 1.34
N GLN A 7 24.48 22.51 1.65
CA GLN A 7 25.68 22.09 0.88
C GLN A 7 25.93 20.59 1.02
N LEU A 8 25.73 20.03 2.19
CA LEU A 8 25.89 18.60 2.45
C LEU A 8 24.84 17.78 1.72
N LEU A 9 23.57 18.21 1.72
CA LEU A 9 22.48 17.58 0.99
C LEU A 9 22.71 17.67 -0.53
N ASP A 10 23.11 18.82 -1.04
CA ASP A 10 23.36 18.99 -2.47
C ASP A 10 24.58 18.19 -2.94
N GLY A 11 25.58 18.01 -2.08
CA GLY A 11 26.75 17.18 -2.35
C GLY A 11 26.39 15.69 -2.52
N PHE A 12 25.46 15.18 -1.72
CA PHE A 12 25.04 13.79 -1.77
C PHE A 12 23.96 13.51 -2.85
N PHE A 13 22.91 14.35 -2.88
CA PHE A 13 21.75 14.12 -3.74
C PHE A 13 21.82 14.84 -5.09
N HIS A 14 22.81 15.67 -5.33
CA HIS A 14 23.00 16.44 -6.58
C HIS A 14 21.75 17.24 -7.00
N ILE A 15 21.05 17.84 -6.02
CA ILE A 15 19.75 18.48 -6.15
C ILE A 15 19.78 19.59 -7.22
N ARG A 16 20.81 20.41 -7.22
CA ARG A 16 20.99 21.50 -8.19
C ARG A 16 21.26 21.01 -9.60
N ARG A 17 22.00 19.91 -9.76
CA ARG A 17 22.20 19.29 -11.08
C ARG A 17 20.91 18.76 -11.66
N ALA A 18 19.97 18.35 -10.79
CA ALA A 18 18.61 17.93 -11.18
C ALA A 18 17.68 19.12 -11.48
N GLY A 19 18.14 20.37 -11.33
CA GLY A 19 17.32 21.59 -11.55
C GLY A 19 16.34 21.88 -10.44
N SER A 20 16.55 21.31 -9.22
CA SER A 20 15.66 21.46 -8.07
C SER A 20 16.31 22.29 -6.95
N SER A 21 15.59 22.48 -5.87
CA SER A 21 16.06 23.11 -4.64
C SER A 21 15.69 22.27 -3.42
N VAL A 22 16.45 22.39 -2.33
CA VAL A 22 16.18 21.64 -1.08
C VAL A 22 14.74 21.88 -0.60
N ARG A 23 14.24 23.11 -0.69
CA ARG A 23 12.87 23.44 -0.32
C ARG A 23 11.85 22.72 -1.19
N THR A 24 12.08 22.65 -2.50
CA THR A 24 11.20 21.94 -3.45
C THR A 24 11.17 20.44 -3.15
N GLU A 25 12.34 19.83 -2.90
CA GLU A 25 12.44 18.41 -2.55
C GLU A 25 11.74 18.09 -1.21
N MET A 26 11.89 18.95 -0.20
CA MET A 26 11.19 18.78 1.07
C MET A 26 9.66 18.87 0.91
N LEU A 27 9.17 19.84 0.14
CA LEU A 27 7.75 19.98 -0.15
C LEU A 27 7.21 18.79 -0.96
N ALA A 28 7.97 18.33 -1.94
CA ALA A 28 7.62 17.13 -2.71
C ALA A 28 7.55 15.88 -1.83
N GLY A 29 8.53 15.69 -0.93
CA GLY A 29 8.54 14.62 0.05
C GLY A 29 7.34 14.68 1.00
N LEU A 30 7.02 15.85 1.52
CA LEU A 30 5.84 16.06 2.38
C LEU A 30 4.54 15.76 1.63
N THR A 31 4.41 16.21 0.38
CA THR A 31 3.25 15.91 -0.45
C THR A 31 3.11 14.42 -0.68
N THR A 32 4.20 13.74 -1.02
CA THR A 32 4.22 12.27 -1.19
C THR A 32 3.82 11.57 0.10
N PHE A 33 4.32 12.01 1.26
CA PHE A 33 3.94 11.46 2.56
C PHE A 33 2.43 11.61 2.82
N ILE A 34 1.86 12.81 2.62
CA ILE A 34 0.42 13.04 2.83
C ILE A 34 -0.41 12.15 1.93
N VAL A 35 -0.06 12.04 0.64
CA VAL A 35 -0.77 11.19 -0.31
C VAL A 35 -0.69 9.72 0.06
N MET A 36 0.43 9.25 0.63
CA MET A 36 0.63 7.85 1.01
C MET A 36 0.17 7.51 2.43
N SER A 37 -0.08 8.52 3.28
CA SER A 37 -0.39 8.31 4.70
C SER A 37 -1.65 7.50 4.97
N TYR A 38 -2.62 7.47 4.04
CA TYR A 38 -3.83 6.67 4.16
C TYR A 38 -3.55 5.17 4.35
N ILE A 39 -2.42 4.67 3.86
CA ILE A 39 -2.06 3.25 3.94
C ILE A 39 -1.80 2.80 5.39
N ILE A 40 -1.46 3.74 6.27
CA ILE A 40 -1.27 3.49 7.71
C ILE A 40 -2.55 2.94 8.33
N PHE A 41 -3.71 3.36 7.83
CA PHE A 41 -5.01 2.91 8.29
C PHE A 41 -5.58 1.78 7.42
N VAL A 42 -5.54 1.92 6.11
CA VAL A 42 -6.18 0.98 5.19
C VAL A 42 -5.51 -0.39 5.21
N ASN A 43 -4.18 -0.46 5.29
CA ASN A 43 -3.46 -1.72 5.34
C ASN A 43 -3.82 -2.57 6.58
N PRO A 44 -3.75 -2.04 7.81
CA PRO A 44 -4.17 -2.80 9.00
C PRO A 44 -5.64 -3.17 8.99
N LEU A 45 -6.53 -2.27 8.56
CA LEU A 45 -7.97 -2.55 8.49
C LEU A 45 -8.30 -3.69 7.52
N THR A 46 -7.63 -3.73 6.35
CA THR A 46 -7.83 -4.80 5.37
C THR A 46 -7.38 -6.16 5.91
N LEU A 47 -6.24 -6.20 6.64
CA LEU A 47 -5.67 -7.45 7.17
C LEU A 47 -6.28 -7.86 8.52
N ALA A 48 -7.01 -6.99 9.18
CA ALA A 48 -7.67 -7.29 10.45
C ALA A 48 -8.95 -8.13 10.28
N LEU A 49 -9.51 -8.18 9.06
CA LEU A 49 -10.70 -8.97 8.71
C LEU A 49 -11.87 -8.72 9.69
N PHE A 50 -12.37 -7.48 9.70
CA PHE A 50 -13.55 -7.11 10.48
C PHE A 50 -14.82 -7.33 9.65
N GLY A 51 -15.85 -7.94 10.29
CA GLY A 51 -17.22 -7.93 9.83
C GLY A 51 -18.06 -6.88 10.57
N ASP A 52 -19.37 -6.85 10.32
CA ASP A 52 -20.30 -5.87 10.93
C ASP A 52 -20.35 -5.97 12.45
N ASP A 53 -20.18 -7.17 13.01
CA ASP A 53 -20.25 -7.46 14.45
C ASP A 53 -18.87 -7.52 15.15
N GLY A 54 -17.79 -7.18 14.46
CA GLY A 54 -16.44 -7.22 15.01
C GLY A 54 -15.44 -8.08 14.22
N PRO A 55 -14.35 -8.54 14.85
CA PRO A 55 -13.36 -9.36 14.15
C PRO A 55 -13.96 -10.70 13.72
N LEU A 56 -13.69 -11.12 12.49
CA LEU A 56 -14.09 -12.44 12.00
C LEU A 56 -13.30 -13.51 12.77
N LEU A 57 -14.03 -14.50 13.28
CA LEU A 57 -13.46 -15.58 14.08
C LEU A 57 -13.35 -16.88 13.26
N GLY A 58 -12.27 -17.60 13.47
CA GLY A 58 -12.08 -18.95 12.95
C GLY A 58 -12.94 -19.99 13.69
N ALA A 59 -12.89 -21.23 13.23
CA ALA A 59 -13.61 -22.34 13.85
C ALA A 59 -13.17 -22.60 15.31
N ASP A 60 -11.99 -22.14 15.69
CA ASP A 60 -11.40 -22.24 17.03
C ASP A 60 -11.77 -21.02 17.94
N GLY A 61 -12.55 -20.08 17.42
CA GLY A 61 -12.91 -18.84 18.11
C GLY A 61 -11.81 -17.79 18.18
N SER A 62 -10.66 -17.99 17.51
CA SER A 62 -9.61 -17.00 17.41
C SER A 62 -9.87 -16.01 16.26
N PRO A 63 -9.40 -14.74 16.35
CA PRO A 63 -9.50 -13.80 15.25
C PRO A 63 -8.74 -14.31 14.02
N LEU A 64 -9.40 -14.31 12.85
CA LEU A 64 -8.79 -14.70 11.57
C LEU A 64 -7.77 -13.69 11.08
N GLY A 65 -7.98 -12.41 11.39
CA GLY A 65 -7.13 -11.30 10.95
C GLY A 65 -5.98 -11.00 11.89
N LEU A 66 -5.12 -10.06 11.44
CA LEU A 66 -4.00 -9.57 12.25
C LEU A 66 -4.43 -8.49 13.24
N PRO A 67 -3.78 -8.37 14.42
CA PRO A 67 -4.02 -7.26 15.35
C PRO A 67 -3.71 -5.92 14.69
N ILE A 68 -4.65 -4.98 14.72
CA ILE A 68 -4.52 -3.65 14.05
C ILE A 68 -3.28 -2.91 14.54
N SER A 69 -3.04 -2.86 15.86
CA SER A 69 -1.92 -2.12 16.44
C SER A 69 -0.56 -2.65 15.97
N ALA A 70 -0.38 -3.97 15.98
CA ALA A 70 0.85 -4.61 15.53
C ALA A 70 1.06 -4.40 14.01
N THR A 71 -0.01 -4.55 13.22
CA THR A 71 0.04 -4.36 11.77
C THR A 71 0.31 -2.90 11.40
N THR A 72 -0.27 -1.93 12.11
CA THR A 72 0.01 -0.50 11.92
C THR A 72 1.48 -0.19 12.20
N THR A 73 1.99 -0.67 13.34
CA THR A 73 3.39 -0.43 13.71
C THR A 73 4.36 -1.02 12.70
N SER A 74 4.14 -2.28 12.28
CA SER A 74 4.98 -2.93 11.27
C SER A 74 4.89 -2.25 9.91
N THR A 75 3.70 -1.81 9.50
CA THR A 75 3.49 -1.07 8.25
C THR A 75 4.28 0.24 8.24
N CYS A 76 4.16 1.05 9.30
CA CYS A 76 4.87 2.32 9.42
C CYS A 76 6.38 2.11 9.43
N LEU A 77 6.87 1.13 10.19
CA LEU A 77 8.29 0.86 10.33
C LEU A 77 8.89 0.38 9.00
N VAL A 78 8.28 -0.63 8.38
CA VAL A 78 8.77 -1.19 7.11
C VAL A 78 8.68 -0.16 5.99
N ALA A 79 7.55 0.55 5.83
CA ALA A 79 7.39 1.57 4.81
C ALA A 79 8.38 2.73 5.00
N GLY A 80 8.60 3.17 6.24
CA GLY A 80 9.56 4.23 6.57
C GLY A 80 11.00 3.82 6.23
N VAL A 81 11.45 2.66 6.73
CA VAL A 81 12.81 2.16 6.46
C VAL A 81 13.04 1.95 4.95
N MET A 82 12.10 1.29 4.26
CA MET A 82 12.23 1.02 2.82
C MET A 82 12.20 2.29 1.99
N THR A 83 11.41 3.29 2.36
CA THR A 83 11.38 4.60 1.69
C THR A 83 12.71 5.34 1.86
N ILE A 84 13.30 5.32 3.06
CA ILE A 84 14.62 5.92 3.31
C ILE A 84 15.70 5.20 2.48
N ILE A 85 15.73 3.87 2.51
CA ILE A 85 16.68 3.07 1.69
C ILE A 85 16.50 3.39 0.22
N MET A 86 15.26 3.46 -0.28
CA MET A 86 14.98 3.79 -1.69
C MET A 86 15.49 5.19 -2.04
N GLY A 87 15.27 6.18 -1.19
CA GLY A 87 15.78 7.54 -1.40
C GLY A 87 17.31 7.59 -1.45
N LEU A 88 17.98 6.90 -0.53
CA LEU A 88 19.45 6.87 -0.46
C LEU A 88 20.09 6.10 -1.64
N VAL A 89 19.53 4.96 -2.03
CA VAL A 89 20.10 4.11 -3.08
C VAL A 89 19.76 4.61 -4.47
N SER A 90 18.50 5.02 -4.71
CA SER A 90 18.07 5.42 -6.05
C SER A 90 18.27 6.91 -6.35
N ASN A 91 18.52 7.73 -5.34
CA ASN A 91 18.52 9.18 -5.41
C ASN A 91 17.24 9.76 -6.07
N LYS A 92 16.11 9.13 -5.77
CA LYS A 92 14.78 9.50 -6.29
C LYS A 92 13.79 9.59 -5.13
N ALA A 93 12.89 10.56 -5.19
CA ALA A 93 11.85 10.80 -4.20
C ALA A 93 10.66 9.84 -4.38
N TYR A 94 10.91 8.52 -4.29
CA TYR A 94 9.86 7.50 -4.34
C TYR A 94 9.55 7.00 -2.93
N ALA A 95 8.27 7.00 -2.55
CA ALA A 95 7.81 6.32 -1.35
C ALA A 95 7.47 4.85 -1.66
N ILE A 96 7.79 3.96 -0.72
CA ILE A 96 7.48 2.53 -0.79
C ILE A 96 6.49 2.20 0.32
N ALA A 97 5.41 1.54 -0.04
CA ALA A 97 4.38 1.08 0.88
C ALA A 97 3.80 -0.26 0.43
N PRO A 98 3.10 -0.99 1.33
CA PRO A 98 2.42 -2.24 0.98
C PRO A 98 1.41 -2.05 -0.16
N GLY A 99 1.32 -3.04 -1.05
CA GLY A 99 0.36 -3.04 -2.15
C GLY A 99 -1.03 -3.47 -1.70
N LEU A 100 -2.02 -2.57 -1.69
CA LEU A 100 -3.38 -2.87 -1.25
C LEU A 100 -4.04 -4.01 -2.05
N GLY A 101 -3.71 -4.16 -3.33
CA GLY A 101 -4.21 -5.27 -4.16
C GLY A 101 -3.78 -6.63 -3.64
N LEU A 102 -2.52 -6.77 -3.21
CA LEU A 102 -2.01 -8.01 -2.62
C LEU A 102 -2.64 -8.27 -1.25
N ASN A 103 -2.84 -7.24 -0.44
CA ASN A 103 -3.52 -7.38 0.84
C ASN A 103 -4.96 -7.89 0.68
N ALA A 104 -5.68 -7.40 -0.32
CA ALA A 104 -7.01 -7.90 -0.63
C ALA A 104 -7.00 -9.38 -1.04
N ILE A 105 -6.01 -9.82 -1.83
CA ILE A 105 -5.84 -11.24 -2.17
C ILE A 105 -5.56 -12.07 -0.91
N VAL A 106 -4.67 -11.60 -0.04
CA VAL A 106 -4.38 -12.29 1.24
C VAL A 106 -5.64 -12.41 2.08
N ALA A 107 -6.33 -11.31 2.33
CA ALA A 107 -7.48 -11.25 3.21
C ALA A 107 -8.67 -12.04 2.66
N PHE A 108 -9.08 -11.75 1.45
CA PHE A 108 -10.34 -12.26 0.90
C PHE A 108 -10.17 -13.56 0.12
N THR A 109 -9.08 -13.74 -0.62
CA THR A 109 -8.90 -14.96 -1.42
C THR A 109 -8.24 -16.06 -0.60
N LEU A 110 -7.09 -15.80 0.03
CA LEU A 110 -6.33 -16.85 0.71
C LEU A 110 -6.96 -17.22 2.07
N VAL A 111 -7.32 -16.23 2.89
CA VAL A 111 -7.86 -16.51 4.23
C VAL A 111 -9.34 -16.86 4.18
N LEU A 112 -10.19 -16.00 3.61
CA LEU A 112 -11.64 -16.24 3.60
C LEU A 112 -12.08 -17.22 2.51
N GLY A 113 -11.42 -17.21 1.32
CA GLY A 113 -11.80 -18.07 0.21
C GLY A 113 -11.24 -19.49 0.33
N GLU A 114 -9.93 -19.63 0.55
CA GLU A 114 -9.25 -20.92 0.61
C GLU A 114 -9.14 -21.48 2.04
N GLY A 115 -9.55 -20.72 3.06
CA GLY A 115 -9.51 -21.14 4.46
C GLY A 115 -8.09 -21.26 5.04
N LEU A 116 -7.10 -20.60 4.44
CA LEU A 116 -5.74 -20.58 4.96
C LEU A 116 -5.67 -19.78 6.27
N THR A 117 -4.83 -20.21 7.19
CA THR A 117 -4.52 -19.39 8.36
C THR A 117 -3.71 -18.15 7.94
N MET A 118 -3.83 -17.05 8.68
CA MET A 118 -3.09 -15.82 8.39
C MET A 118 -1.56 -16.03 8.28
N PRO A 119 -0.90 -16.82 9.14
CA PRO A 119 0.52 -17.13 8.98
C PRO A 119 0.86 -17.86 7.68
N GLN A 120 -0.01 -18.78 7.23
CA GLN A 120 0.18 -19.48 5.94
C GLN A 120 0.03 -18.50 4.77
N ALA A 121 -0.98 -17.65 4.78
CA ALA A 121 -1.19 -16.64 3.76
C ALA A 121 -0.01 -15.64 3.70
N MET A 122 0.53 -15.23 4.86
CA MET A 122 1.75 -14.41 4.92
C MET A 122 2.99 -15.16 4.39
N GLY A 123 3.07 -16.48 4.60
CA GLY A 123 4.12 -17.33 4.02
C GLY A 123 4.10 -17.31 2.49
N VAL A 124 2.92 -17.30 1.87
CA VAL A 124 2.77 -17.16 0.41
C VAL A 124 3.36 -15.82 -0.08
N ILE A 125 3.09 -14.71 0.63
CA ILE A 125 3.66 -13.40 0.27
C ILE A 125 5.18 -13.37 0.38
N VAL A 126 5.75 -14.02 1.41
CA VAL A 126 7.20 -14.13 1.54
C VAL A 126 7.79 -14.93 0.36
N ALA A 127 7.18 -16.06 0.00
CA ALA A 127 7.60 -16.87 -1.13
C ALA A 127 7.50 -16.09 -2.46
N GLU A 128 6.43 -15.34 -2.67
CA GLU A 128 6.26 -14.43 -3.80
C GLU A 128 7.39 -13.39 -3.85
N GLY A 129 7.68 -12.73 -2.73
CA GLY A 129 8.74 -11.72 -2.64
C GLY A 129 10.12 -12.29 -2.99
N ILE A 130 10.44 -13.50 -2.52
CA ILE A 130 11.68 -14.21 -2.87
C ILE A 130 11.72 -14.52 -4.38
N LEU A 131 10.63 -15.07 -4.92
CA LEU A 131 10.54 -15.40 -6.34
C LEU A 131 10.72 -14.16 -7.22
N ILE A 132 10.03 -13.07 -6.92
CA ILE A 132 10.16 -11.80 -7.65
C ILE A 132 11.60 -11.27 -7.56
N THR A 133 12.22 -11.35 -6.39
CA THR A 133 13.61 -10.92 -6.21
C THR A 133 14.55 -11.72 -7.10
N ILE A 134 14.41 -13.04 -7.15
CA ILE A 134 15.20 -13.90 -8.03
C ILE A 134 14.98 -13.52 -9.51
N LEU A 135 13.74 -13.34 -9.94
CA LEU A 135 13.41 -12.94 -11.31
C LEU A 135 14.00 -11.58 -11.69
N VAL A 136 14.03 -10.63 -10.76
CA VAL A 136 14.65 -9.32 -10.97
C VAL A 136 16.15 -9.44 -11.12
N LEU A 137 16.83 -10.25 -10.30
CA LEU A 137 18.28 -10.49 -10.38
C LEU A 137 18.67 -11.21 -11.67
N LEU A 138 17.83 -12.10 -12.17
CA LEU A 138 18.01 -12.78 -13.47
C LEU A 138 17.71 -11.86 -14.66
N GLY A 139 17.27 -10.62 -14.44
CA GLY A 139 16.96 -9.67 -15.51
C GLY A 139 15.63 -9.91 -16.24
N VAL A 140 14.87 -10.92 -15.84
CA VAL A 140 13.58 -11.29 -16.48
C VAL A 140 12.58 -10.13 -16.43
N ARG A 141 12.61 -9.31 -15.35
CA ARG A 141 11.75 -8.14 -15.21
C ARG A 141 11.83 -7.20 -16.43
N ARG A 142 13.03 -7.00 -17.00
CA ARG A 142 13.19 -6.12 -18.15
C ARG A 142 12.43 -6.64 -19.36
N TYR A 143 12.53 -7.94 -19.64
CA TYR A 143 11.78 -8.59 -20.74
C TYR A 143 10.27 -8.47 -20.54
N VAL A 144 9.77 -8.76 -19.34
CA VAL A 144 8.34 -8.63 -19.03
C VAL A 144 7.87 -7.18 -19.22
N MET A 145 8.63 -6.20 -18.75
CA MET A 145 8.27 -4.79 -18.88
C MET A 145 8.33 -4.28 -20.33
N GLU A 146 9.16 -4.85 -21.18
CA GLU A 146 9.24 -4.53 -22.61
C GLU A 146 8.10 -5.20 -23.40
N LEU A 147 7.68 -6.41 -22.99
CA LEU A 147 6.60 -7.15 -23.65
C LEU A 147 5.19 -6.56 -23.37
N VAL A 148 5.01 -5.88 -22.23
CA VAL A 148 3.71 -5.30 -21.88
C VAL A 148 3.49 -3.99 -22.66
N PRO A 149 2.45 -3.91 -23.54
CA PRO A 149 2.11 -2.70 -24.27
C PRO A 149 1.86 -1.51 -23.35
N LEU A 150 2.12 -0.30 -23.85
CA LEU A 150 1.95 0.94 -23.08
C LEU A 150 0.49 1.17 -22.65
N GLU A 151 -0.46 0.74 -23.47
CA GLU A 151 -1.90 0.82 -23.21
C GLU A 151 -2.29 0.02 -21.96
N ILE A 152 -1.72 -1.20 -21.82
CA ILE A 152 -1.96 -2.04 -20.65
C ILE A 152 -1.33 -1.40 -19.40
N LYS A 153 -0.12 -0.85 -19.50
CA LYS A 153 0.51 -0.13 -18.38
C LYS A 153 -0.33 1.05 -17.90
N LYS A 154 -0.88 1.83 -18.82
CA LYS A 154 -1.81 2.93 -18.50
C LYS A 154 -3.11 2.40 -17.89
N GLY A 155 -3.67 1.31 -18.43
CA GLY A 155 -4.87 0.66 -17.92
C GLY A 155 -4.70 0.18 -16.47
N ILE A 156 -3.56 -0.43 -16.16
CA ILE A 156 -3.22 -0.86 -14.79
C ILE A 156 -3.21 0.35 -13.84
N SER A 157 -2.58 1.46 -14.24
CA SER A 157 -2.53 2.67 -13.39
C SER A 157 -3.92 3.25 -13.12
N VAL A 158 -4.77 3.29 -14.13
CA VAL A 158 -6.17 3.74 -13.98
C VAL A 158 -6.95 2.77 -13.09
N GLY A 159 -6.79 1.46 -13.32
CA GLY A 159 -7.44 0.41 -12.51
C GLY A 159 -7.09 0.50 -11.04
N ILE A 160 -5.81 0.70 -10.70
CA ILE A 160 -5.36 0.90 -9.32
C ILE A 160 -5.99 2.17 -8.71
N GLY A 161 -6.04 3.28 -9.47
CA GLY A 161 -6.67 4.51 -9.01
C GLY A 161 -8.16 4.33 -8.70
N LEU A 162 -8.90 3.67 -9.58
CA LEU A 162 -10.33 3.36 -9.39
C LEU A 162 -10.55 2.39 -8.21
N PHE A 163 -9.67 1.42 -8.03
CA PHE A 163 -9.72 0.50 -6.89
C PHE A 163 -9.54 1.21 -5.55
N ILE A 164 -8.56 2.12 -5.46
CA ILE A 164 -8.34 2.93 -4.25
C ILE A 164 -9.54 3.84 -3.98
N LEU A 165 -10.09 4.47 -5.04
CA LEU A 165 -11.32 5.27 -4.94
C LEU A 165 -12.47 4.43 -4.39
N PHE A 166 -12.69 3.23 -4.94
CA PHE A 166 -13.74 2.33 -4.49
C PHE A 166 -13.58 1.93 -3.01
N ILE A 167 -12.38 1.56 -2.58
CA ILE A 167 -12.10 1.27 -1.17
C ILE A 167 -12.39 2.48 -0.29
N GLY A 168 -12.03 3.69 -0.74
CA GLY A 168 -12.34 4.92 -0.02
C GLY A 168 -13.83 5.16 0.14
N LEU A 169 -14.64 4.89 -0.90
CA LEU A 169 -16.09 5.01 -0.85
C LEU A 169 -16.74 3.98 0.09
N VAL A 170 -16.23 2.75 0.10
CA VAL A 170 -16.71 1.69 1.02
C VAL A 170 -16.36 2.03 2.46
N ASN A 171 -15.10 2.38 2.75
CA ASN A 171 -14.66 2.73 4.10
C ASN A 171 -15.30 4.03 4.62
N GLY A 172 -15.64 4.95 3.70
CA GLY A 172 -16.39 6.16 4.02
C GLY A 172 -17.90 5.95 4.20
N GLY A 173 -18.39 4.71 4.08
CA GLY A 173 -19.82 4.38 4.24
C GLY A 173 -20.73 4.90 3.11
N LEU A 174 -20.14 5.43 2.02
CA LEU A 174 -20.89 5.90 0.86
C LEU A 174 -21.40 4.75 -0.03
N VAL A 175 -20.70 3.64 0.00
CA VAL A 175 -21.06 2.40 -0.70
C VAL A 175 -21.12 1.28 0.34
N GLN A 176 -22.22 0.55 0.35
CA GLN A 176 -22.46 -0.59 1.25
C GLN A 176 -22.96 -1.79 0.45
N VAL A 177 -22.88 -2.98 1.05
CA VAL A 177 -23.49 -4.19 0.48
C VAL A 177 -24.99 -4.07 0.60
N GLY A 178 -25.71 -4.10 -0.54
CA GLY A 178 -27.16 -3.92 -0.59
C GLY A 178 -27.92 -5.23 -0.43
N GLN A 179 -29.10 -5.16 0.19
CA GLN A 179 -30.04 -6.28 0.16
C GLN A 179 -30.70 -6.34 -1.23
N GLY A 180 -30.28 -7.30 -2.05
CA GLY A 180 -30.83 -7.52 -3.41
C GLY A 180 -30.03 -6.90 -4.55
N THR A 181 -29.06 -6.06 -4.27
CA THR A 181 -28.06 -5.57 -5.23
C THR A 181 -26.66 -5.76 -4.65
N PRO A 182 -25.62 -6.04 -5.48
CA PRO A 182 -24.26 -6.21 -4.98
C PRO A 182 -23.74 -4.99 -4.19
N LEU A 183 -24.22 -3.80 -4.55
CA LEU A 183 -23.83 -2.52 -3.96
C LEU A 183 -25.06 -1.61 -3.83
N SER A 184 -25.13 -0.86 -2.74
CA SER A 184 -26.14 0.18 -2.48
C SER A 184 -25.46 1.45 -2.00
N LEU A 185 -26.16 2.59 -2.14
CA LEU A 185 -25.73 3.84 -1.51
C LEU A 185 -25.93 3.72 0.00
N GLY A 186 -24.89 4.07 0.76
CA GLY A 186 -24.97 4.18 2.21
C GLY A 186 -25.88 5.32 2.65
N GLU A 187 -26.30 5.30 3.89
CA GLU A 187 -27.10 6.38 4.48
C GLU A 187 -26.24 7.62 4.68
N LEU A 188 -26.42 8.64 3.81
CA LEU A 188 -25.71 9.91 3.90
C LEU A 188 -26.06 10.74 5.16
N ARG A 189 -27.01 10.30 5.98
CA ARG A 189 -27.47 10.94 7.23
C ARG A 189 -26.98 10.26 8.51
N GLY A 190 -26.26 9.15 8.42
CA GLY A 190 -25.62 8.49 9.55
C GLY A 190 -24.43 9.29 10.06
N ALA A 191 -24.22 9.32 11.38
CA ALA A 191 -23.07 9.96 12.00
C ALA A 191 -21.75 9.50 11.36
N PRO A 192 -20.73 10.36 11.31
CA PRO A 192 -19.44 9.97 10.75
C PRO A 192 -18.91 8.77 11.54
N VAL A 193 -18.74 7.66 10.88
CA VAL A 193 -18.01 6.52 11.42
C VAL A 193 -16.53 6.96 11.42
N LEU A 194 -16.07 7.39 12.59
CA LEU A 194 -14.67 7.55 12.93
C LEU A 194 -14.13 6.24 13.48
#